data_6037d7295bc92820278802847de87fc4
#
_entry.id   6037d7295bc92820278802847de87fc4
#
_cell.length_a   1.000
_cell.length_b   1.000
_cell.length_c   1.000
_cell.angle_alpha   90.00
_cell.angle_beta   90.00
_cell.angle_gamma   90.00
#
_symmetry.space_group_name_H-M   'P 1'
#
loop_
_entity.id
_entity.type
_entity.pdbx_description
1 polymer ?
#
loop_
_entity_poly.entity_id
_entity_poly.type
_entity_poly.pdbx_seq_one_letter_code
_entity_poly.pdbx_strand_id
1 'polypeptide(L)'
;MLQETPELVELRAGPAILAVSPAAGGSITRYASQHDGTTFEWMRPALPEAIRNRSAGSTSSFPLVPFSNRIRNAAFRFRDRVIELPQNFR
;
A
#
# COMPACT_ATOMS: atom_id res chain seq x y z
N MET A 1 -12.32 -8.79 -20.83
CA MET A 1 -11.34 -9.51 -20.00
C MET A 1 -11.51 -9.08 -18.55
N LEU A 2 -11.72 -10.05 -17.68
CA LEU A 2 -11.88 -9.77 -16.26
C LEU A 2 -10.51 -9.49 -15.63
N GLN A 3 -10.40 -8.35 -14.95
CA GLN A 3 -9.22 -8.08 -14.15
C GLN A 3 -9.33 -8.83 -12.84
N GLU A 4 -8.33 -9.62 -12.52
CA GLU A 4 -8.27 -10.27 -11.24
C GLU A 4 -7.98 -9.26 -10.13
N THR A 5 -8.67 -9.41 -9.00
CA THR A 5 -8.35 -8.62 -7.82
C THR A 5 -6.98 -9.05 -7.30
N PRO A 6 -6.05 -8.10 -7.07
CA PRO A 6 -4.76 -8.45 -6.52
C PRO A 6 -4.87 -9.18 -5.18
N GLU A 7 -3.96 -10.11 -4.93
CA GLU A 7 -3.93 -10.89 -3.70
C GLU A 7 -3.63 -10.02 -2.49
N LEU A 8 -4.33 -10.28 -1.40
CA LEU A 8 -4.04 -9.68 -0.10
C LEU A 8 -3.37 -10.72 0.79
N VAL A 9 -2.41 -10.27 1.57
CA VAL A 9 -1.78 -11.09 2.61
C VAL A 9 -2.40 -10.71 3.94
N GLU A 10 -3.03 -11.68 4.61
CA GLU A 10 -3.63 -11.46 5.91
C GLU A 10 -2.76 -12.09 6.98
N LEU A 11 -2.45 -11.32 8.01
CA LEU A 11 -1.67 -11.73 9.16
C LEU A 11 -2.56 -11.65 10.40
N ARG A 12 -2.45 -12.66 11.28
CA ARG A 12 -3.22 -12.68 12.51
C ARG A 12 -2.29 -12.96 13.70
N ALA A 13 -2.52 -12.23 14.79
CA ALA A 13 -1.80 -12.42 16.04
C ALA A 13 -2.77 -12.18 17.19
N GLY A 14 -3.19 -13.25 17.88
CA GLY A 14 -4.23 -13.14 18.91
C GLY A 14 -5.50 -12.51 18.34
N PRO A 15 -6.00 -11.43 18.95
CA PRO A 15 -7.19 -10.74 18.42
C PRO A 15 -6.90 -9.84 17.23
N ALA A 16 -5.63 -9.58 16.92
CA ALA A 16 -5.26 -8.61 15.88
C ALA A 16 -5.29 -9.21 14.49
N ILE A 17 -5.76 -8.41 13.54
CA ILE A 17 -5.84 -8.74 12.12
C ILE A 17 -5.16 -7.63 11.34
N LEU A 18 -4.25 -7.99 10.43
CA LEU A 18 -3.58 -7.05 9.54
C LEU A 18 -3.67 -7.58 8.12
N ALA A 19 -4.09 -6.74 7.19
CA ALA A 19 -4.09 -7.09 5.77
C ALA A 19 -3.16 -6.15 5.01
N VAL A 20 -2.35 -6.73 4.13
CA VAL A 20 -1.35 -6.03 3.33
C VAL A 20 -1.59 -6.32 1.87
N SER A 21 -1.47 -5.31 1.02
CA SER A 21 -1.55 -5.46 -0.43
C SER A 21 -0.17 -5.27 -1.05
N PRO A 22 0.52 -6.37 -1.42
CA PRO A 22 1.81 -6.25 -2.11
C PRO A 22 1.69 -5.49 -3.43
N ALA A 23 0.60 -5.68 -4.16
CA ALA A 23 0.39 -5.04 -5.45
C ALA A 23 0.15 -3.53 -5.34
N ALA A 24 -0.30 -3.05 -4.18
CA ALA A 24 -0.47 -1.62 -3.91
C ALA A 24 0.69 -1.08 -3.08
N GLY A 25 1.92 -1.42 -3.47
CA GLY A 25 3.13 -0.92 -2.85
C GLY A 25 3.39 -1.42 -1.44
N GLY A 26 2.83 -2.55 -1.04
CA GLY A 26 2.97 -3.07 0.31
C GLY A 26 2.11 -2.32 1.33
N SER A 27 1.05 -1.66 0.88
CA SER A 27 0.16 -0.90 1.74
C SER A 27 -0.55 -1.77 2.77
N ILE A 28 -0.75 -1.22 3.96
CA ILE A 28 -1.63 -1.83 4.95
C ILE A 28 -3.06 -1.44 4.58
N THR A 29 -3.87 -2.43 4.22
CA THR A 29 -5.24 -2.21 3.76
C THR A 29 -6.27 -2.34 4.87
N ARG A 30 -5.89 -2.99 5.96
CA ARG A 30 -6.75 -3.12 7.12
C ARG A 30 -5.92 -3.39 8.37
N TYR A 31 -6.29 -2.75 9.46
CA TYR A 31 -5.78 -3.08 10.79
C TYR A 31 -6.94 -3.06 11.76
N ALA A 32 -7.25 -4.20 12.33
CA ALA A 32 -8.41 -4.39 13.19
C ALA A 32 -8.09 -5.35 14.33
N SER A 33 -8.94 -5.38 15.34
CA SER A 33 -8.90 -6.42 16.38
C SER A 33 -10.30 -6.78 16.80
N GLN A 34 -10.44 -7.99 17.35
CA GLN A 34 -11.72 -8.50 17.83
C GLN A 34 -11.67 -8.70 19.35
N HIS A 35 -12.68 -8.15 20.04
CA HIS A 35 -12.81 -8.26 21.49
C HIS A 35 -14.27 -8.50 21.82
N ASP A 36 -14.56 -9.61 22.51
CA ASP A 36 -15.92 -9.94 22.96
C ASP A 36 -16.97 -9.89 21.85
N GLY A 37 -16.61 -10.43 20.67
CA GLY A 37 -17.49 -10.46 19.51
C GLY A 37 -17.62 -9.14 18.76
N THR A 38 -16.91 -8.10 19.19
CA THR A 38 -16.90 -6.79 18.52
C THR A 38 -15.59 -6.59 17.77
N THR A 39 -15.69 -6.12 16.54
CA THR A 39 -14.52 -5.80 15.72
C THR A 39 -14.25 -4.30 15.77
N PHE A 40 -13.02 -3.93 16.10
CA PHE A 40 -12.57 -2.55 16.12
C PHE A 40 -11.62 -2.30 14.95
N GLU A 41 -11.99 -1.39 14.04
CA GLU A 41 -11.10 -0.95 12.96
C GLU A 41 -10.23 0.18 13.49
N TRP A 42 -8.92 -0.06 13.59
CA TRP A 42 -7.99 0.90 14.18
C TRP A 42 -7.52 1.95 13.18
N MET A 43 -7.69 1.70 11.89
CA MET A 43 -7.46 2.68 10.85
C MET A 43 -8.49 2.50 9.75
N ARG A 44 -8.66 3.51 8.92
CA ARG A 44 -9.61 3.46 7.81
C ARG A 44 -9.24 2.31 6.86
N PRO A 45 -10.11 1.32 6.67
CA PRO A 45 -9.83 0.25 5.71
C PRO A 45 -9.74 0.79 4.29
N ALA A 46 -8.90 0.16 3.48
CA ALA A 46 -8.83 0.51 2.06
C ALA A 46 -10.11 0.10 1.34
N LEU A 47 -10.57 0.96 0.45
CA LEU A 47 -11.69 0.62 -0.41
C LEU A 47 -11.26 -0.45 -1.41
N PRO A 48 -12.18 -1.33 -1.84
CA PRO A 48 -11.86 -2.35 -2.84
C PRO A 48 -11.25 -1.77 -4.12
N GLU A 49 -11.66 -0.58 -4.50
CA GLU A 49 -11.12 0.12 -5.68
C GLU A 49 -9.63 0.41 -5.55
N ALA A 50 -9.18 0.82 -4.37
CA ALA A 50 -7.76 1.09 -4.13
C ALA A 50 -6.93 -0.17 -4.31
N ILE A 51 -7.45 -1.31 -3.87
CA ILE A 51 -6.78 -2.61 -4.01
C ILE A 51 -6.73 -3.02 -5.47
N ARG A 52 -7.86 -2.94 -6.17
CA ARG A 52 -7.95 -3.30 -7.60
C ARG A 52 -7.04 -2.44 -8.46
N ASN A 53 -6.97 -1.14 -8.15
CA ASN A 53 -6.18 -0.18 -8.90
C ASN A 53 -4.72 -0.11 -8.47
N ARG A 54 -4.33 -0.92 -7.50
CA ARG A 54 -2.97 -0.93 -6.94
C ARG A 54 -2.52 0.46 -6.50
N SER A 55 -3.43 1.18 -5.85
CA SER A 55 -3.24 2.58 -5.49
C SER A 55 -2.84 2.73 -4.03
N ALA A 56 -1.53 2.78 -3.77
CA ALA A 56 -1.00 2.99 -2.43
C ALA A 56 -1.48 4.32 -1.83
N GLY A 57 -1.52 5.37 -2.63
CA GLY A 57 -1.93 6.69 -2.19
C GLY A 57 -3.39 6.78 -1.72
N SER A 58 -4.21 5.79 -2.04
CA SER A 58 -5.60 5.72 -1.61
C SER A 58 -5.80 4.83 -0.39
N THR A 59 -4.72 4.40 0.25
CA THR A 59 -4.76 3.62 1.49
C THR A 59 -4.35 4.50 2.67
N SER A 60 -4.65 4.05 3.89
CA SER A 60 -4.34 4.82 5.11
C SER A 60 -2.88 4.70 5.52
N SER A 61 -2.18 3.69 5.06
CA SER A 61 -0.78 3.46 5.43
C SER A 61 -0.05 2.72 4.32
N PHE A 62 1.06 3.28 3.89
CA PHE A 62 1.88 2.64 2.86
C PHE A 62 3.36 3.00 3.06
N PRO A 63 4.28 2.10 2.70
CA PRO A 63 5.71 2.40 2.80
C PRO A 63 6.16 3.37 1.72
N LEU A 64 7.17 4.15 2.05
CA LEU A 64 7.80 5.09 1.12
C LEU A 64 9.10 4.45 0.61
N VAL A 65 8.97 3.66 -0.43
CA VAL A 65 10.06 2.85 -0.99
C VAL A 65 10.06 3.01 -2.51
N PRO A 66 11.19 3.18 -3.15
CA PRO A 66 12.56 3.21 -2.64
C PRO A 66 13.01 4.56 -2.08
N PHE A 67 12.21 5.61 -2.22
CA PHE A 67 12.58 6.92 -1.69
C PHE A 67 11.40 7.52 -0.94
N SER A 68 11.73 8.33 0.08
CA SER A 68 10.73 8.86 1.01
C SER A 68 10.28 10.29 0.67
N ASN A 69 10.84 10.89 -0.37
CA ASN A 69 10.52 12.25 -0.76
C ASN A 69 10.65 12.39 -2.28
N ARG A 70 10.23 13.54 -2.79
CA ARG A 70 10.32 13.82 -4.21
C ARG A 70 11.77 13.92 -4.66
N ILE A 71 12.03 13.45 -5.86
CA ILE A 71 13.33 13.58 -6.50
C ILE A 71 13.24 14.70 -7.53
N ARG A 72 14.15 15.67 -7.41
CA ARG A 72 14.19 16.84 -8.28
C ARG A 72 14.25 16.42 -9.74
N ASN A 73 13.38 16.98 -10.58
CA ASN A 73 13.27 16.68 -12.01
C ASN A 73 12.99 15.20 -12.31
N ALA A 74 12.55 14.42 -11.31
CA ALA A 74 12.29 13.00 -11.43
C ALA A 74 13.47 12.21 -12.01
N ALA A 75 14.71 12.67 -11.74
CA ALA A 75 15.92 12.04 -12.28
C ALA A 75 17.08 12.16 -11.30
N PHE A 76 17.97 11.17 -11.32
CA PHE A 76 19.18 11.21 -10.53
C PHE A 76 20.26 10.39 -11.22
N ARG A 77 21.52 10.67 -10.84
CA ARG A 77 22.65 9.90 -11.34
C ARG A 77 23.06 8.85 -10.32
N PHE A 78 23.22 7.63 -10.80
CA PHE A 78 23.77 6.56 -10.00
C PHE A 78 24.91 5.89 -10.79
N ARG A 79 26.14 6.01 -10.25
CA ARG A 79 27.35 5.61 -10.95
C ARG A 79 27.44 6.38 -12.29
N ASP A 80 27.61 5.70 -13.42
CA ASP A 80 27.70 6.35 -14.73
C ASP A 80 26.36 6.37 -15.47
N ARG A 81 25.24 6.20 -14.73
CA ARG A 81 23.91 6.11 -15.33
C ARG A 81 23.01 7.22 -14.82
N VAL A 82 22.23 7.79 -15.72
CA VAL A 82 21.12 8.67 -15.34
C VAL A 82 19.85 7.83 -15.25
N ILE A 83 19.22 7.86 -14.08
CA ILE A 83 17.97 7.16 -13.83
C ILE A 83 16.85 8.18 -13.94
N GLU A 84 15.94 7.96 -14.87
CA GLU A 84 14.75 8.77 -15.02
C GLU A 84 13.54 8.02 -14.47
N LEU A 85 12.72 8.73 -13.70
CA LEU A 85 11.55 8.15 -13.05
C LEU A 85 10.28 8.66 -13.71
N PRO A 86 9.27 7.79 -13.87
CA PRO A 86 7.96 8.26 -14.33
C PRO A 86 7.30 9.14 -13.27
N GLN A 87 6.71 10.26 -13.71
CA GLN A 87 5.94 11.10 -12.82
C GLN A 87 4.50 10.57 -12.76
N ASN A 88 4.21 9.78 -11.76
CA ASN A 88 2.91 9.16 -11.58
C ASN A 88 2.14 9.71 -10.37
N PHE A 89 2.68 10.76 -9.74
CA PHE A 89 2.05 11.40 -8.59
C PHE A 89 1.96 12.90 -8.87
N ARG A 90 0.76 13.45 -8.70
CA ARG A 90 0.50 14.87 -8.98
C ARG A 90 0.18 15.64 -7.70
#